data_ef9d7ddf25cbbd6df5b7d61aad9670c9
#
_entry.id   ef9d7ddf25cbbd6df5b7d61aad9670c9
#
_cell.length_a   1.000
_cell.length_b   1.000
_cell.length_c   1.000
_cell.angle_alpha   90.00
_cell.angle_beta   90.00
_cell.angle_gamma   90.00
#
_symmetry.space_group_name_H-M   'P 1'
#
loop_
_entity.id
_entity.type
_entity.pdbx_description
1 polymer ?
#
loop_
_entity_poly.entity_id
_entity_poly.type
_entity_poly.pdbx_seq_one_letter_code
_entity_poly.pdbx_strand_id
1 'polypeptide(L)'
;MSGPGKLGQKSVALLVAGGLALLGALPPTVLFALTRGIAGIVFRCWGKRRLISEENLRQSGLAPTAAAARALARESFTSFALMVAESVALRNRMTADNWRDFVTLRLSPEAERLLADPQRGLLVASAHLGNWEVAAKAVSMLKPMLVVYRPFNNPELDRVVHAGRTNDRLHLVSRNDRSPMRFLNALAQGEMVALMIDQHVYDGRVRVDFLGRPAWTTKSVAMMHFTTRAPLIVAVAVRTGPLKFEVHAVGPITAPRTGDRDRDALEFTQALTREVEHFVRQYPGQYMWGHRRWKEA
;
A
#
# COMPACT_ATOMS: atom_id res chain seq x y z
N MET A 1 28.92 -6.37 -11.21
CA MET A 1 29.07 -7.04 -9.88
C MET A 1 28.15 -8.24 -9.88
N SER A 2 28.69 -9.46 -9.89
CA SER A 2 27.96 -10.71 -9.81
C SER A 2 27.22 -10.75 -8.47
N GLY A 3 25.90 -10.96 -8.50
CA GLY A 3 25.08 -11.09 -7.28
C GLY A 3 25.53 -12.29 -6.44
N PRO A 4 25.18 -12.33 -5.15
CA PRO A 4 25.56 -13.43 -4.27
C PRO A 4 25.08 -14.75 -4.86
N GLY A 5 25.99 -15.77 -4.87
CA GLY A 5 25.66 -17.10 -5.34
C GLY A 5 24.48 -17.70 -4.55
N LYS A 6 23.84 -18.77 -5.05
CA LYS A 6 22.65 -19.42 -4.43
C LYS A 6 22.80 -19.69 -2.93
N LEU A 7 24.02 -20.02 -2.47
CA LEU A 7 24.31 -20.24 -1.04
C LEU A 7 24.17 -18.95 -0.22
N GLY A 8 24.71 -17.83 -0.73
CA GLY A 8 24.59 -16.53 -0.07
C GLY A 8 23.13 -16.00 -0.03
N GLN A 9 22.32 -16.32 -1.04
CA GLN A 9 20.90 -15.96 -1.06
C GLN A 9 20.11 -16.72 0.03
N LYS A 10 20.36 -18.01 0.22
CA LYS A 10 19.75 -18.81 1.30
C LYS A 10 20.17 -18.34 2.69
N SER A 11 21.46 -18.02 2.89
CA SER A 11 21.95 -17.53 4.18
C SER A 11 21.28 -16.21 4.57
N VAL A 12 21.14 -15.28 3.63
CA VAL A 12 20.42 -14.01 3.86
C VAL A 12 18.94 -14.28 4.22
N ALA A 13 18.28 -15.18 3.50
CA ALA A 13 16.88 -15.51 3.76
C ALA A 13 16.69 -16.15 5.15
N LEU A 14 17.60 -17.03 5.58
CA LEU A 14 17.57 -17.64 6.92
C LEU A 14 17.80 -16.62 8.03
N LEU A 15 18.76 -15.71 7.86
CA LEU A 15 19.00 -14.63 8.82
C LEU A 15 17.78 -13.71 8.95
N VAL A 16 17.15 -13.36 7.84
CA VAL A 16 15.91 -12.56 7.86
C VAL A 16 14.76 -13.34 8.51
N ALA A 17 14.58 -14.62 8.18
CA ALA A 17 13.57 -15.46 8.81
C ALA A 17 13.74 -15.55 10.33
N GLY A 18 14.98 -15.79 10.80
CA GLY A 18 15.30 -15.80 12.22
C GLY A 18 15.06 -14.45 12.90
N GLY A 19 15.46 -13.36 12.25
CA GLY A 19 15.18 -12.00 12.73
C GLY A 19 13.68 -11.69 12.84
N LEU A 20 12.90 -12.06 11.83
CA LEU A 20 11.43 -11.89 11.85
C LEU A 20 10.77 -12.75 12.96
N ALA A 21 11.24 -13.98 13.17
CA ALA A 21 10.76 -14.86 14.24
C ALA A 21 11.06 -14.27 15.64
N LEU A 22 12.29 -13.80 15.86
CA LEU A 22 12.69 -13.14 17.10
C LEU A 22 11.88 -11.87 17.36
N LEU A 23 11.72 -11.00 16.34
CA LEU A 23 10.89 -9.80 16.45
C LEU A 23 9.44 -10.13 16.76
N GLY A 24 8.88 -11.17 16.12
CA GLY A 24 7.50 -11.63 16.36
C GLY A 24 7.27 -12.21 17.75
N ALA A 25 8.31 -12.70 18.42
CA ALA A 25 8.24 -13.21 19.79
C ALA A 25 8.27 -12.10 20.86
N LEU A 26 8.72 -10.87 20.50
CA LEU A 26 8.79 -9.77 21.45
C LEU A 26 7.38 -9.30 21.88
N PRO A 27 7.23 -8.83 23.12
CA PRO A 27 6.05 -8.08 23.51
C PRO A 27 5.88 -6.85 22.61
N PRO A 28 4.66 -6.50 22.17
CA PRO A 28 4.44 -5.38 21.25
C PRO A 28 5.03 -4.06 21.72
N THR A 29 5.00 -3.79 23.03
CA THR A 29 5.56 -2.57 23.63
C THR A 29 7.08 -2.47 23.39
N VAL A 30 7.80 -3.59 23.60
CA VAL A 30 9.26 -3.67 23.37
C VAL A 30 9.56 -3.55 21.87
N LEU A 31 8.85 -4.31 21.04
CA LEU A 31 9.01 -4.26 19.58
C LEU A 31 8.82 -2.83 19.05
N PHE A 32 7.80 -2.12 19.49
CA PHE A 32 7.52 -0.76 19.02
C PHE A 32 8.53 0.27 19.55
N ALA A 33 9.00 0.13 20.77
CA ALA A 33 10.06 0.99 21.31
C ALA A 33 11.35 0.84 20.52
N LEU A 34 11.78 -0.39 20.27
CA LEU A 34 12.94 -0.71 19.43
C LEU A 34 12.77 -0.18 18.01
N THR A 35 11.61 -0.41 17.41
CA THR A 35 11.31 0.06 16.04
C THR A 35 11.40 1.57 15.93
N ARG A 36 10.86 2.33 16.90
CA ARG A 36 10.98 3.79 16.93
C ARG A 36 12.42 4.25 17.07
N GLY A 37 13.22 3.60 17.90
CA GLY A 37 14.65 3.85 18.04
C GLY A 37 15.40 3.64 16.74
N ILE A 38 15.19 2.49 16.10
CA ILE A 38 15.79 2.14 14.80
C ILE A 38 15.35 3.14 13.72
N ALA A 39 14.06 3.48 13.65
CA ALA A 39 13.56 4.47 12.70
C ALA A 39 14.24 5.84 12.87
N GLY A 40 14.51 6.25 14.11
CA GLY A 40 15.25 7.48 14.41
C GLY A 40 16.70 7.45 13.92
N ILE A 41 17.37 6.31 14.07
CA ILE A 41 18.74 6.09 13.55
C ILE A 41 18.71 6.10 12.01
N VAL A 42 17.81 5.34 11.39
CA VAL A 42 17.65 5.29 9.92
C VAL A 42 17.36 6.68 9.36
N PHE A 43 16.50 7.45 9.99
CA PHE A 43 16.18 8.82 9.57
C PHE A 43 17.43 9.73 9.58
N ARG A 44 18.33 9.55 10.56
CA ARG A 44 19.60 10.30 10.62
C ARG A 44 20.60 9.83 9.56
N CYS A 45 20.74 8.52 9.38
CA CYS A 45 21.77 7.94 8.52
C CYS A 45 21.38 7.91 7.04
N TRP A 46 20.08 7.74 6.71
CA TRP A 46 19.63 7.66 5.32
C TRP A 46 19.31 9.03 4.71
N GLY A 47 20.32 9.91 4.68
CA GLY A 47 20.21 11.32 4.29
C GLY A 47 19.48 11.54 2.96
N LYS A 48 19.78 10.73 1.92
CA LYS A 48 19.14 10.84 0.60
C LYS A 48 17.61 10.69 0.66
N ARG A 49 17.09 9.68 1.38
CA ARG A 49 15.64 9.47 1.50
C ARG A 49 14.98 10.52 2.39
N ARG A 50 15.66 10.95 3.44
CA ARG A 50 15.22 12.05 4.28
C ARG A 50 15.04 13.33 3.49
N LEU A 51 16.04 13.75 2.72
CA LEU A 51 15.99 14.97 1.90
C LEU A 51 14.85 14.90 0.87
N ILE A 52 14.62 13.75 0.24
CA ILE A 52 13.48 13.56 -0.66
C ILE A 52 12.16 13.76 0.10
N SER A 53 12.02 13.19 1.30
CA SER A 53 10.79 13.32 2.10
C SER A 53 10.55 14.77 2.53
N GLU A 54 11.59 15.45 3.04
CA GLU A 54 11.52 16.84 3.46
C GLU A 54 11.13 17.77 2.29
N GLU A 55 11.70 17.54 1.11
CA GLU A 55 11.41 18.32 -0.10
C GLU A 55 10.00 18.05 -0.63
N ASN A 56 9.58 16.78 -0.69
CA ASN A 56 8.23 16.41 -1.09
C ASN A 56 7.17 17.07 -0.19
N LEU A 57 7.40 17.08 1.13
CA LEU A 57 6.52 17.71 2.11
C LEU A 57 6.44 19.23 1.95
N ARG A 58 7.57 19.89 1.73
CA ARG A 58 7.59 21.34 1.47
C ARG A 58 6.82 21.70 0.21
N GLN A 59 7.10 20.97 -0.87
CA GLN A 59 6.50 21.24 -2.18
C GLN A 59 5.03 20.83 -2.27
N SER A 60 4.53 19.96 -1.39
CA SER A 60 3.10 19.61 -1.28
C SER A 60 2.27 20.67 -0.55
N GLY A 61 2.89 21.68 0.03
CA GLY A 61 2.22 22.68 0.86
C GLY A 61 1.77 22.19 2.25
N LEU A 62 2.04 20.91 2.60
CA LEU A 62 1.63 20.34 3.89
C LEU A 62 2.60 20.71 5.04
N ALA A 63 3.78 21.20 4.71
CA ALA A 63 4.78 21.62 5.67
C ALA A 63 5.33 23.01 5.30
N PRO A 64 4.81 24.09 5.88
CA PRO A 64 5.16 25.46 5.47
C PRO A 64 6.59 25.85 5.85
N THR A 65 7.22 25.16 6.81
CA THR A 65 8.59 25.42 7.25
C THR A 65 9.48 24.18 7.12
N ALA A 66 10.80 24.40 7.02
CA ALA A 66 11.77 23.29 7.01
C ALA A 66 11.70 22.44 8.29
N ALA A 67 11.41 23.04 9.43
CA ALA A 67 11.24 22.33 10.69
C ALA A 67 10.00 21.44 10.67
N ALA A 68 8.86 21.92 10.17
CA ALA A 68 7.64 21.14 10.00
C ALA A 68 7.85 19.99 9.01
N ALA A 69 8.51 20.24 7.86
CA ALA A 69 8.83 19.20 6.89
C ALA A 69 9.72 18.10 7.50
N ARG A 70 10.72 18.47 8.29
CA ARG A 70 11.60 17.52 8.97
C ARG A 70 10.86 16.72 10.04
N ALA A 71 9.94 17.31 10.78
CA ALA A 71 9.12 16.64 11.78
C ALA A 71 8.21 15.60 11.12
N LEU A 72 7.42 15.98 10.11
CA LEU A 72 6.56 15.08 9.35
C LEU A 72 7.34 13.99 8.61
N ALA A 73 8.51 14.30 8.04
CA ALA A 73 9.38 13.30 7.42
C ALA A 73 9.83 12.26 8.45
N ARG A 74 10.17 12.66 9.69
CA ARG A 74 10.53 11.74 10.77
C ARG A 74 9.34 10.86 11.18
N GLU A 75 8.15 11.42 11.26
CA GLU A 75 6.92 10.65 11.52
C GLU A 75 6.66 9.61 10.43
N SER A 76 6.81 10.00 9.16
CA SER A 76 6.67 9.10 8.01
C SER A 76 7.65 7.92 8.07
N PHE A 77 8.93 8.17 8.39
CA PHE A 77 9.92 7.11 8.57
C PHE A 77 9.54 6.17 9.72
N THR A 78 9.07 6.75 10.83
CA THR A 78 8.61 5.98 11.98
C THR A 78 7.36 5.16 11.64
N SER A 79 6.40 5.75 10.93
CA SER A 79 5.18 5.07 10.49
C SER A 79 5.49 3.89 9.57
N PHE A 80 6.42 4.05 8.61
CA PHE A 80 6.83 2.97 7.73
C PHE A 80 7.54 1.84 8.49
N ALA A 81 8.42 2.17 9.43
CA ALA A 81 9.08 1.16 10.26
C ALA A 81 8.08 0.40 11.15
N LEU A 82 7.12 1.13 11.75
CA LEU A 82 6.04 0.52 12.53
C LEU A 82 5.15 -0.36 11.67
N MET A 83 4.85 0.00 10.42
CA MET A 83 4.09 -0.85 9.50
C MET A 83 4.73 -2.24 9.38
N VAL A 84 6.06 -2.30 9.20
CA VAL A 84 6.79 -3.58 9.15
C VAL A 84 6.67 -4.34 10.47
N ALA A 85 6.92 -3.67 11.60
CA ALA A 85 6.89 -4.30 12.92
C ALA A 85 5.49 -4.82 13.28
N GLU A 86 4.44 -4.06 12.97
CA GLU A 86 3.04 -4.45 13.19
C GLU A 86 2.63 -5.63 12.32
N SER A 87 3.07 -5.66 11.05
CA SER A 87 2.82 -6.78 10.15
C SER A 87 3.48 -8.06 10.66
N VAL A 88 4.68 -7.96 11.23
CA VAL A 88 5.36 -9.08 11.91
C VAL A 88 4.61 -9.50 13.17
N ALA A 89 4.23 -8.54 14.03
CA ALA A 89 3.52 -8.83 15.28
C ALA A 89 2.16 -9.49 15.06
N LEU A 90 1.44 -9.09 13.98
CA LEU A 90 0.11 -9.60 13.64
C LEU A 90 0.13 -10.81 12.71
N ARG A 91 1.31 -11.24 12.25
CA ARG A 91 1.44 -12.34 11.29
C ARG A 91 0.64 -13.58 11.72
N ASN A 92 0.83 -14.05 12.96
CA ASN A 92 0.20 -15.24 13.52
C ASN A 92 -0.86 -14.93 14.58
N ARG A 93 -1.04 -13.65 14.95
CA ARG A 93 -2.01 -13.23 15.98
C ARG A 93 -3.34 -12.84 15.39
N MET A 94 -3.36 -12.26 14.18
CA MET A 94 -4.60 -11.85 13.52
C MET A 94 -5.14 -13.00 12.66
N THR A 95 -6.29 -13.50 13.02
CA THR A 95 -7.03 -14.62 12.41
C THR A 95 -8.37 -14.17 11.86
N ALA A 96 -9.11 -15.07 11.20
CA ALA A 96 -10.46 -14.81 10.72
C ALA A 96 -11.44 -14.48 11.85
N ASP A 97 -11.21 -15.04 13.05
CA ASP A 97 -12.13 -14.88 14.18
C ASP A 97 -11.91 -13.58 14.96
N ASN A 98 -10.67 -13.02 14.94
CA ASN A 98 -10.30 -11.89 15.81
C ASN A 98 -9.79 -10.64 15.08
N TRP A 99 -9.80 -10.60 13.76
CA TRP A 99 -9.26 -9.45 13.02
C TRP A 99 -9.96 -8.13 13.38
N ARG A 100 -11.23 -8.19 13.79
CA ARG A 100 -12.00 -7.00 14.24
C ARG A 100 -11.49 -6.41 15.55
N ASP A 101 -10.71 -7.15 16.32
CA ASP A 101 -10.02 -6.62 17.50
C ASP A 101 -8.91 -5.63 17.12
N PHE A 102 -8.42 -5.70 15.90
CA PHE A 102 -7.31 -4.89 15.39
C PHE A 102 -7.74 -3.85 14.36
N VAL A 103 -8.76 -4.15 13.56
CA VAL A 103 -9.17 -3.35 12.42
C VAL A 103 -10.64 -2.97 12.47
N THR A 104 -10.90 -1.66 12.49
CA THR A 104 -12.24 -1.09 12.33
C THR A 104 -12.44 -0.68 10.86
N LEU A 105 -13.60 -0.98 10.30
CA LEU A 105 -13.95 -0.55 8.94
C LEU A 105 -14.76 0.76 9.02
N ARG A 106 -14.35 1.73 8.18
CA ARG A 106 -15.01 3.02 7.96
C ARG A 106 -15.36 3.11 6.48
N LEU A 107 -16.45 2.50 6.09
CA LEU A 107 -16.85 2.33 4.71
C LEU A 107 -18.01 3.27 4.35
N SER A 108 -18.04 3.78 3.10
CA SER A 108 -19.27 4.33 2.57
C SER A 108 -20.33 3.21 2.45
N PRO A 109 -21.64 3.52 2.53
CA PRO A 109 -22.68 2.50 2.44
C PRO A 109 -22.60 1.65 1.16
N GLU A 110 -22.18 2.26 0.06
CA GLU A 110 -22.00 1.58 -1.21
C GLU A 110 -20.76 0.68 -1.22
N ALA A 111 -19.64 1.14 -0.63
CA ALA A 111 -18.43 0.32 -0.49
C ALA A 111 -18.68 -0.90 0.39
N GLU A 112 -19.46 -0.75 1.46
CA GLU A 112 -19.86 -1.85 2.34
C GLU A 112 -20.69 -2.90 1.58
N ARG A 113 -21.71 -2.47 0.80
CA ARG A 113 -22.52 -3.35 -0.04
C ARG A 113 -21.67 -4.11 -1.07
N LEU A 114 -20.73 -3.43 -1.72
CA LEU A 114 -19.84 -4.05 -2.70
C LEU A 114 -18.88 -5.07 -2.07
N LEU A 115 -18.40 -4.79 -0.88
CA LEU A 115 -17.53 -5.70 -0.15
C LEU A 115 -18.28 -6.95 0.31
N ALA A 116 -19.54 -6.81 0.71
CA ALA A 116 -20.40 -7.90 1.16
C ALA A 116 -20.94 -8.78 0.03
N ASP A 117 -21.00 -8.28 -1.21
CA ASP A 117 -21.54 -9.03 -2.36
C ASP A 117 -20.52 -10.05 -2.89
N PRO A 118 -20.70 -11.38 -2.67
CA PRO A 118 -19.72 -12.38 -3.06
C PRO A 118 -19.66 -12.62 -4.57
N GLN A 119 -20.67 -12.20 -5.33
CA GLN A 119 -20.76 -12.44 -6.77
C GLN A 119 -20.09 -11.34 -7.61
N ARG A 120 -19.86 -10.17 -7.02
CA ARG A 120 -19.40 -9.00 -7.76
C ARG A 120 -17.93 -8.73 -7.50
N GLY A 121 -17.09 -8.83 -8.52
CA GLY A 121 -15.68 -8.43 -8.46
C GLY A 121 -15.53 -6.95 -8.09
N LEU A 122 -14.48 -6.62 -7.35
CA LEU A 122 -14.25 -5.28 -6.82
C LEU A 122 -12.81 -4.82 -7.07
N LEU A 123 -12.64 -3.68 -7.72
CA LEU A 123 -11.35 -3.03 -7.87
C LEU A 123 -11.09 -2.12 -6.67
N VAL A 124 -9.88 -2.15 -6.15
CA VAL A 124 -9.44 -1.31 -5.04
C VAL A 124 -8.20 -0.53 -5.43
N ALA A 125 -8.31 0.80 -5.51
CA ALA A 125 -7.18 1.69 -5.60
C ALA A 125 -6.72 2.07 -4.19
N SER A 126 -5.43 1.98 -3.90
CA SER A 126 -4.87 2.26 -2.58
C SER A 126 -3.58 3.06 -2.65
N ALA A 127 -3.04 3.43 -1.49
CA ALA A 127 -1.80 4.19 -1.36
C ALA A 127 -0.92 3.64 -0.24
N HIS A 128 0.39 3.96 -0.29
CA HIS A 128 1.35 3.61 0.75
C HIS A 128 1.17 4.54 1.97
N LEU A 129 0.01 4.43 2.63
CA LEU A 129 -0.40 5.20 3.80
C LEU A 129 -0.77 4.25 4.94
N GLY A 130 -0.25 4.51 6.13
CA GLY A 130 -0.49 3.73 7.34
C GLY A 130 -0.01 2.29 7.25
N ASN A 131 -0.88 1.31 7.52
CA ASN A 131 -0.52 -0.11 7.43
C ASN A 131 -1.39 -0.86 6.41
N TRP A 132 -1.08 -0.71 5.15
CA TRP A 132 -1.76 -1.39 4.04
C TRP A 132 -1.63 -2.92 4.06
N GLU A 133 -0.59 -3.47 4.70
CA GLU A 133 -0.40 -4.93 4.83
C GLU A 133 -1.44 -5.54 5.76
N VAL A 134 -1.62 -4.95 6.94
CA VAL A 134 -2.64 -5.37 7.91
C VAL A 134 -4.03 -5.18 7.33
N ALA A 135 -4.28 -4.07 6.63
CA ALA A 135 -5.55 -3.81 5.96
C ALA A 135 -5.88 -4.88 4.91
N ALA A 136 -4.94 -5.18 4.02
CA ALA A 136 -5.14 -6.20 2.99
C ALA A 136 -5.44 -7.57 3.62
N LYS A 137 -4.71 -7.95 4.66
CA LYS A 137 -4.95 -9.20 5.40
C LYS A 137 -6.33 -9.22 6.06
N ALA A 138 -6.75 -8.14 6.72
CA ALA A 138 -8.05 -8.08 7.39
C ALA A 138 -9.22 -8.10 6.40
N VAL A 139 -9.14 -7.28 5.34
CA VAL A 139 -10.21 -7.18 4.34
C VAL A 139 -10.31 -8.44 3.49
N SER A 140 -9.20 -9.15 3.26
CA SER A 140 -9.24 -10.46 2.56
C SER A 140 -10.04 -11.52 3.31
N MET A 141 -10.21 -11.40 4.62
CA MET A 141 -11.05 -12.31 5.40
C MET A 141 -12.56 -12.13 5.11
N LEU A 142 -12.96 -10.97 4.58
CA LEU A 142 -14.33 -10.71 4.14
C LEU A 142 -14.55 -11.17 2.69
N LYS A 143 -13.59 -10.85 1.82
CA LYS A 143 -13.69 -11.13 0.38
C LYS A 143 -12.30 -11.48 -0.17
N PRO A 144 -12.14 -12.57 -0.93
CA PRO A 144 -10.83 -12.95 -1.50
C PRO A 144 -10.21 -11.79 -2.29
N MET A 145 -8.88 -11.65 -2.22
CA MET A 145 -8.18 -10.51 -2.78
C MET A 145 -6.88 -10.91 -3.48
N LEU A 146 -6.66 -10.38 -4.67
CA LEU A 146 -5.37 -10.33 -5.34
C LEU A 146 -4.71 -8.97 -5.12
N VAL A 147 -3.44 -8.98 -4.69
CA VAL A 147 -2.62 -7.77 -4.52
C VAL A 147 -1.40 -7.85 -5.42
N VAL A 148 -1.16 -6.80 -6.20
CA VAL A 148 0.05 -6.72 -7.04
C VAL A 148 1.23 -6.29 -6.19
N TYR A 149 2.34 -7.04 -6.29
CA TYR A 149 3.56 -6.70 -5.57
C TYR A 149 4.81 -6.73 -6.46
N ARG A 150 5.86 -6.08 -6.00
CA ARG A 150 7.18 -6.16 -6.61
C ARG A 150 8.00 -7.24 -5.91
N PRO A 151 8.42 -8.32 -6.61
CA PRO A 151 9.25 -9.36 -6.00
C PRO A 151 10.64 -8.83 -5.65
N PHE A 152 11.22 -9.41 -4.61
CA PHE A 152 12.63 -9.20 -4.28
C PHE A 152 13.54 -9.87 -5.33
N ASN A 153 14.72 -9.31 -5.54
CA ASN A 153 15.71 -9.92 -6.45
C ASN A 153 16.26 -11.26 -5.93
N ASN A 154 16.14 -11.52 -4.63
CA ASN A 154 16.48 -12.79 -3.99
C ASN A 154 15.18 -13.62 -3.82
N PRO A 155 14.98 -14.73 -4.57
CA PRO A 155 13.76 -15.54 -4.50
C PRO A 155 13.52 -16.19 -3.14
N GLU A 156 14.60 -16.55 -2.41
CA GLU A 156 14.49 -17.14 -1.08
C GLU A 156 13.99 -16.10 -0.06
N LEU A 157 14.52 -14.88 -0.15
CA LEU A 157 14.06 -13.75 0.66
C LEU A 157 12.61 -13.41 0.34
N ASP A 158 12.27 -13.41 -0.94
CA ASP A 158 10.89 -13.18 -1.43
C ASP A 158 9.93 -14.17 -0.77
N ARG A 159 10.26 -15.46 -0.79
CA ARG A 159 9.43 -16.51 -0.16
C ARG A 159 9.27 -16.29 1.33
N VAL A 160 10.35 -15.98 2.07
CA VAL A 160 10.32 -15.75 3.53
C VAL A 160 9.46 -14.56 3.90
N VAL A 161 9.60 -13.45 3.19
CA VAL A 161 8.85 -12.23 3.48
C VAL A 161 7.36 -12.44 3.15
N HIS A 162 7.05 -13.07 2.02
CA HIS A 162 5.68 -13.22 1.56
C HIS A 162 4.90 -14.34 2.27
N ALA A 163 5.58 -15.37 2.79
CA ALA A 163 4.92 -16.44 3.56
C ALA A 163 4.08 -15.95 4.75
N GLY A 164 4.34 -14.73 5.26
CA GLY A 164 3.55 -14.12 6.33
C GLY A 164 2.53 -13.09 5.89
N ARG A 165 2.54 -12.73 4.59
CA ARG A 165 1.63 -11.75 4.01
C ARG A 165 0.39 -12.39 3.40
N THR A 166 0.48 -13.65 2.99
CA THR A 166 -0.60 -14.40 2.36
C THR A 166 -1.42 -15.19 3.38
N ASN A 167 -2.66 -15.48 3.04
CA ASN A 167 -3.53 -16.46 3.66
C ASN A 167 -4.34 -17.14 2.53
N ASP A 168 -5.27 -18.03 2.86
CA ASP A 168 -6.08 -18.76 1.89
C ASP A 168 -6.96 -17.86 1.00
N ARG A 169 -7.13 -16.59 1.39
CA ARG A 169 -7.96 -15.60 0.69
C ARG A 169 -7.19 -14.36 0.23
N LEU A 170 -5.89 -14.22 0.56
CA LEU A 170 -5.03 -13.12 0.14
C LEU A 170 -3.90 -13.65 -0.73
N HIS A 171 -3.97 -13.37 -2.02
CA HIS A 171 -3.01 -13.84 -3.01
C HIS A 171 -2.13 -12.69 -3.51
N LEU A 172 -0.82 -12.92 -3.54
CA LEU A 172 0.13 -11.96 -4.09
C LEU A 172 0.46 -12.32 -5.55
N VAL A 173 0.34 -11.34 -6.44
CA VAL A 173 0.67 -11.48 -7.86
C VAL A 173 1.86 -10.58 -8.18
N SER A 174 2.92 -11.19 -8.71
CA SER A 174 4.09 -10.42 -9.12
C SER A 174 3.72 -9.44 -10.24
N ARG A 175 4.18 -8.18 -10.13
CA ARG A 175 4.05 -7.20 -11.22
C ARG A 175 4.75 -7.64 -12.51
N ASN A 176 5.64 -8.63 -12.44
CA ASN A 176 6.31 -9.21 -13.59
C ASN A 176 5.46 -10.29 -14.28
N ASP A 177 4.37 -10.73 -13.65
CA ASP A 177 3.35 -11.56 -14.27
C ASP A 177 2.59 -10.70 -15.30
N ARG A 178 2.83 -10.98 -16.57
CA ARG A 178 2.25 -10.23 -17.68
C ARG A 178 0.87 -10.77 -18.11
N SER A 179 0.30 -11.72 -17.36
CA SER A 179 -1.01 -12.29 -17.67
C SER A 179 -2.15 -11.41 -17.12
N PRO A 180 -2.78 -10.55 -17.91
CA PRO A 180 -3.94 -9.80 -17.47
C PRO A 180 -5.13 -10.71 -17.12
N MET A 181 -5.18 -11.91 -17.69
CA MET A 181 -6.27 -12.87 -17.48
C MET A 181 -6.45 -13.25 -16.02
N ARG A 182 -5.35 -13.27 -15.24
CA ARG A 182 -5.42 -13.59 -13.82
C ARG A 182 -6.28 -12.61 -13.04
N PHE A 183 -6.13 -11.31 -13.32
CA PHE A 183 -6.95 -10.26 -12.71
C PHE A 183 -8.40 -10.27 -13.21
N LEU A 184 -8.59 -10.51 -14.52
CA LEU A 184 -9.91 -10.58 -15.11
C LEU A 184 -10.70 -11.77 -14.53
N ASN A 185 -10.06 -12.93 -14.39
CA ASN A 185 -10.65 -14.12 -13.80
C ASN A 185 -11.02 -13.91 -12.33
N ALA A 186 -10.14 -13.31 -11.53
CA ALA A 186 -10.43 -13.01 -10.13
C ALA A 186 -11.67 -12.10 -10.01
N LEU A 187 -11.74 -11.04 -10.80
CA LEU A 187 -12.90 -10.15 -10.81
C LEU A 187 -14.18 -10.88 -11.29
N ALA A 188 -14.08 -11.76 -12.27
CA ALA A 188 -15.22 -12.56 -12.73
C ALA A 188 -15.68 -13.57 -11.68
N GLN A 189 -14.79 -14.03 -10.80
CA GLN A 189 -15.10 -14.91 -9.67
C GLN A 189 -15.60 -14.15 -8.42
N GLY A 190 -15.83 -12.85 -8.53
CA GLY A 190 -16.30 -12.05 -7.42
C GLY A 190 -15.20 -11.61 -6.45
N GLU A 191 -13.92 -11.79 -6.76
CA GLU A 191 -12.81 -11.43 -5.89
C GLU A 191 -12.45 -9.93 -6.00
N MET A 192 -11.63 -9.45 -5.08
CA MET A 192 -11.03 -8.13 -5.14
C MET A 192 -9.69 -8.15 -5.89
N VAL A 193 -9.40 -7.05 -6.59
CA VAL A 193 -8.07 -6.78 -7.15
C VAL A 193 -7.61 -5.42 -6.64
N ALA A 194 -6.54 -5.40 -5.84
CA ALA A 194 -6.01 -4.19 -5.21
C ALA A 194 -4.67 -3.77 -5.79
N LEU A 195 -4.56 -2.48 -6.13
CA LEU A 195 -3.36 -1.85 -6.65
C LEU A 195 -3.05 -0.54 -5.92
N MET A 196 -1.75 -0.32 -5.65
CA MET A 196 -1.24 0.97 -5.20
C MET A 196 -1.10 1.92 -6.39
N ILE A 197 -1.64 3.14 -6.29
CA ILE A 197 -1.62 4.13 -7.39
C ILE A 197 -0.77 5.36 -7.12
N ASP A 198 -0.14 5.45 -5.96
CA ASP A 198 0.52 6.66 -5.45
C ASP A 198 2.03 6.76 -5.77
N GLN A 199 2.59 5.82 -6.51
CA GLN A 199 4.00 5.86 -6.90
C GLN A 199 4.20 6.23 -8.38
N HIS A 200 5.37 6.82 -8.68
CA HIS A 200 5.78 7.09 -10.06
C HIS A 200 5.96 5.78 -10.84
N VAL A 201 5.42 5.74 -12.04
CA VAL A 201 5.59 4.64 -13.00
C VAL A 201 6.12 5.15 -14.33
N TYR A 202 6.77 4.29 -15.12
CA TYR A 202 7.34 4.66 -16.41
C TYR A 202 6.41 4.31 -17.57
N ASP A 203 5.67 3.20 -17.46
CA ASP A 203 4.81 2.69 -18.52
C ASP A 203 3.33 2.67 -18.08
N GLY A 204 2.41 2.71 -19.05
CA GLY A 204 0.97 2.64 -18.79
C GLY A 204 0.49 3.74 -17.84
N ARG A 205 0.94 5.00 -18.05
CA ARG A 205 0.77 6.13 -17.15
C ARG A 205 -0.01 7.27 -17.75
N VAL A 206 -0.59 8.08 -16.89
CA VAL A 206 -1.18 9.39 -17.20
C VAL A 206 -0.62 10.43 -16.24
N ARG A 207 -0.65 11.70 -16.66
CA ARG A 207 -0.17 12.81 -15.84
C ARG A 207 -1.34 13.45 -15.12
N VAL A 208 -1.43 13.21 -13.82
CA VAL A 208 -2.47 13.76 -12.94
C VAL A 208 -1.90 14.83 -12.01
N ASP A 209 -2.75 15.66 -11.46
CA ASP A 209 -2.39 16.50 -10.33
C ASP A 209 -2.43 15.69 -9.03
N PHE A 210 -1.38 15.80 -8.22
CA PHE A 210 -1.31 15.26 -6.87
C PHE A 210 -0.65 16.28 -5.95
N LEU A 211 -1.42 16.80 -5.00
CA LEU A 211 -1.02 17.85 -4.06
C LEU A 211 -0.54 19.13 -4.79
N GLY A 212 -1.27 19.55 -5.82
CA GLY A 212 -0.98 20.74 -6.62
C GLY A 212 0.19 20.59 -7.58
N ARG A 213 0.67 19.37 -7.83
CA ARG A 213 1.82 19.10 -8.70
C ARG A 213 1.56 17.95 -9.68
N PRO A 214 2.00 18.09 -10.93
CA PRO A 214 1.84 17.03 -11.93
C PRO A 214 2.67 15.80 -11.56
N ALA A 215 2.02 14.64 -11.55
CA ALA A 215 2.61 13.37 -11.15
C ALA A 215 2.22 12.24 -12.10
N TRP A 216 3.20 11.47 -12.56
CA TRP A 216 2.94 10.30 -13.39
C TRP A 216 2.35 9.17 -12.56
N THR A 217 1.15 8.74 -12.92
CA THR A 217 0.34 7.76 -12.18
C THR A 217 -0.09 6.63 -13.10
N THR A 218 -0.11 5.40 -12.61
CA THR A 218 -0.59 4.25 -13.39
C THR A 218 -2.06 4.39 -13.74
N LYS A 219 -2.40 4.13 -15.00
CA LYS A 219 -3.80 4.03 -15.47
C LYS A 219 -4.35 2.60 -15.40
N SER A 220 -3.58 1.64 -14.86
CA SER A 220 -3.94 0.21 -14.90
C SER A 220 -5.28 -0.08 -14.25
N VAL A 221 -5.58 0.54 -13.11
CA VAL A 221 -6.86 0.35 -12.39
C VAL A 221 -8.04 0.87 -13.21
N ALA A 222 -7.89 2.06 -13.80
CA ALA A 222 -8.90 2.64 -14.69
C ALA A 222 -9.14 1.74 -15.92
N MET A 223 -8.07 1.23 -16.52
CA MET A 223 -8.16 0.33 -17.67
C MET A 223 -8.85 -0.99 -17.32
N MET A 224 -8.57 -1.57 -16.14
CA MET A 224 -9.29 -2.75 -15.67
C MET A 224 -10.78 -2.47 -15.47
N HIS A 225 -11.14 -1.32 -14.89
CA HIS A 225 -12.55 -0.91 -14.76
C HIS A 225 -13.24 -0.82 -16.13
N PHE A 226 -12.63 -0.17 -17.12
CA PHE A 226 -13.21 -0.05 -18.45
C PHE A 226 -13.39 -1.39 -19.16
N THR A 227 -12.49 -2.35 -18.90
CA THR A 227 -12.55 -3.68 -19.51
C THR A 227 -13.57 -4.59 -18.82
N THR A 228 -13.62 -4.59 -17.49
CA THR A 228 -14.43 -5.54 -16.71
C THR A 228 -15.78 -5.00 -16.24
N ARG A 229 -15.93 -3.68 -16.21
CA ARG A 229 -17.04 -2.99 -15.57
C ARG A 229 -17.15 -3.26 -14.06
N ALA A 230 -16.13 -3.86 -13.45
CA ALA A 230 -16.09 -4.04 -12.01
C ALA A 230 -16.09 -2.68 -11.30
N PRO A 231 -16.90 -2.47 -10.25
CA PRO A 231 -16.87 -1.23 -9.48
C PRO A 231 -15.49 -0.99 -8.89
N LEU A 232 -15.16 0.28 -8.67
CA LEU A 232 -13.85 0.69 -8.17
C LEU A 232 -14.03 1.60 -6.95
N ILE A 233 -13.40 1.22 -5.84
CA ILE A 233 -13.34 2.02 -4.61
C ILE A 233 -11.91 2.48 -4.34
N VAL A 234 -11.76 3.54 -3.56
CA VAL A 234 -10.47 3.92 -2.97
C VAL A 234 -10.46 3.50 -1.51
N ALA A 235 -9.43 2.78 -1.09
CA ALA A 235 -9.29 2.33 0.28
C ALA A 235 -7.88 2.59 0.82
N VAL A 236 -7.80 3.06 2.06
CA VAL A 236 -6.55 3.29 2.78
C VAL A 236 -6.63 2.75 4.20
N ALA A 237 -5.49 2.49 4.82
CA ALA A 237 -5.43 2.06 6.20
C ALA A 237 -4.67 3.07 7.05
N VAL A 238 -5.26 3.53 8.13
CA VAL A 238 -4.59 4.45 9.07
C VAL A 238 -4.39 3.77 10.42
N ARG A 239 -3.25 4.03 11.03
CA ARG A 239 -2.97 3.61 12.42
C ARG A 239 -3.62 4.59 13.37
N THR A 240 -4.45 4.09 14.28
CA THR A 240 -5.12 4.88 15.33
C THR A 240 -4.54 4.63 16.72
N GLY A 241 -3.79 3.54 16.90
CA GLY A 241 -3.14 3.19 18.16
C GLY A 241 -2.22 1.98 17.99
N PRO A 242 -1.60 1.49 19.08
CA PRO A 242 -0.80 0.27 19.05
C PRO A 242 -1.63 -0.94 18.59
N LEU A 243 -1.29 -1.53 17.46
CA LEU A 243 -2.03 -2.63 16.80
C LEU A 243 -3.52 -2.32 16.54
N LYS A 244 -3.88 -1.04 16.42
CA LYS A 244 -5.24 -0.62 16.07
C LYS A 244 -5.21 0.19 14.79
N PHE A 245 -6.12 -0.16 13.88
CA PHE A 245 -6.17 0.43 12.54
C PHE A 245 -7.60 0.74 12.14
N GLU A 246 -7.77 1.75 11.32
CA GLU A 246 -9.01 1.99 10.59
C GLU A 246 -8.75 1.80 9.10
N VAL A 247 -9.59 1.02 8.46
CA VAL A 247 -9.65 0.94 6.99
C VAL A 247 -10.77 1.84 6.54
N HIS A 248 -10.41 2.91 5.86
CA HIS A 248 -11.35 3.81 5.23
C HIS A 248 -11.53 3.41 3.77
N ALA A 249 -12.79 3.30 3.31
CA ALA A 249 -13.07 3.07 1.91
C ALA A 249 -14.23 3.95 1.44
N VAL A 250 -14.03 4.58 0.29
CA VAL A 250 -14.99 5.45 -0.38
C VAL A 250 -15.25 4.97 -1.80
N GLY A 251 -16.43 5.19 -2.30
CA GLY A 251 -16.83 4.81 -3.63
C GLY A 251 -18.17 4.05 -3.66
N PRO A 252 -18.53 3.49 -4.84
CA PRO A 252 -17.73 3.42 -6.07
C PRO A 252 -17.49 4.79 -6.70
N ILE A 253 -16.27 4.99 -7.19
CA ILE A 253 -15.91 6.21 -7.89
C ILE A 253 -16.47 6.15 -9.32
N THR A 254 -17.20 7.17 -9.71
CA THR A 254 -17.83 7.23 -11.04
C THR A 254 -16.79 7.52 -12.11
N ALA A 255 -16.72 6.65 -13.12
CA ALA A 255 -15.86 6.84 -14.27
C ALA A 255 -16.55 7.76 -15.31
N PRO A 256 -15.83 8.70 -15.92
CA PRO A 256 -16.34 9.47 -17.05
C PRO A 256 -16.57 8.57 -18.27
N ARG A 257 -17.44 9.02 -19.18
CA ARG A 257 -17.81 8.31 -20.41
C ARG A 257 -17.97 9.32 -21.54
N THR A 258 -16.86 9.95 -21.93
CA THR A 258 -16.86 10.97 -22.99
C THR A 258 -16.81 10.35 -24.39
N GLY A 259 -16.43 9.06 -24.50
CA GLY A 259 -16.15 8.37 -25.75
C GLY A 259 -14.66 8.41 -26.14
N ASP A 260 -13.88 9.30 -25.53
CA ASP A 260 -12.41 9.33 -25.64
C ASP A 260 -11.80 8.53 -24.49
N ARG A 261 -11.28 7.36 -24.82
CA ARG A 261 -10.78 6.40 -23.84
C ARG A 261 -9.55 6.90 -23.07
N ASP A 262 -8.67 7.67 -23.70
CA ASP A 262 -7.49 8.22 -23.05
C ASP A 262 -7.86 9.38 -22.12
N ARG A 263 -8.77 10.22 -22.54
CA ARG A 263 -9.34 11.27 -21.70
C ARG A 263 -10.11 10.68 -20.50
N ASP A 264 -10.94 9.69 -20.73
CA ASP A 264 -11.69 9.00 -19.66
C ASP A 264 -10.73 8.35 -18.65
N ALA A 265 -9.63 7.73 -19.12
CA ALA A 265 -8.62 7.13 -18.24
C ALA A 265 -7.87 8.19 -17.43
N LEU A 266 -7.54 9.33 -18.01
CA LEU A 266 -6.91 10.45 -17.31
C LEU A 266 -7.85 11.01 -16.22
N GLU A 267 -9.07 11.37 -16.58
CA GLU A 267 -10.05 11.97 -15.69
C GLU A 267 -10.42 11.01 -14.54
N PHE A 268 -10.56 9.72 -14.84
CA PHE A 268 -10.84 8.72 -13.82
C PHE A 268 -9.67 8.51 -12.87
N THR A 269 -8.42 8.40 -13.42
CA THR A 269 -7.23 8.31 -12.58
C THR A 269 -7.04 9.56 -11.72
N GLN A 270 -7.40 10.74 -12.24
CA GLN A 270 -7.39 11.98 -11.47
C GLN A 270 -8.40 11.94 -10.32
N ALA A 271 -9.62 11.43 -10.54
CA ALA A 271 -10.63 11.29 -9.49
C ALA A 271 -10.13 10.35 -8.37
N LEU A 272 -9.57 9.20 -8.73
CA LEU A 272 -8.96 8.26 -7.75
C LEU A 272 -7.81 8.90 -6.97
N THR A 273 -6.98 9.70 -7.66
CA THR A 273 -5.85 10.38 -7.04
C THR A 273 -6.30 11.45 -6.03
N ARG A 274 -7.41 12.16 -6.30
CA ARG A 274 -8.01 13.13 -5.37
C ARG A 274 -8.47 12.47 -4.07
N GLU A 275 -9.08 11.29 -4.15
CA GLU A 275 -9.48 10.55 -2.95
C GLU A 275 -8.26 10.12 -2.13
N VAL A 276 -7.19 9.63 -2.78
CA VAL A 276 -5.93 9.35 -2.09
C VAL A 276 -5.34 10.62 -1.46
N GLU A 277 -5.34 11.74 -2.18
CA GLU A 277 -4.85 13.03 -1.69
C GLU A 277 -5.61 13.49 -0.44
N HIS A 278 -6.93 13.32 -0.42
CA HIS A 278 -7.75 13.64 0.75
C HIS A 278 -7.22 12.94 2.01
N PHE A 279 -6.97 11.64 1.95
CA PHE A 279 -6.42 10.89 3.08
C PHE A 279 -4.98 11.26 3.41
N VAL A 280 -4.15 11.57 2.42
CA VAL A 280 -2.76 12.03 2.65
C VAL A 280 -2.75 13.35 3.40
N ARG A 281 -3.68 14.27 3.10
CA ARG A 281 -3.83 15.55 3.81
C ARG A 281 -4.27 15.35 5.26
N GLN A 282 -5.14 14.38 5.52
CA GLN A 282 -5.59 14.06 6.89
C GLN A 282 -4.51 13.38 7.74
N TYR A 283 -3.69 12.52 7.12
CA TYR A 283 -2.71 11.68 7.83
C TYR A 283 -1.29 11.81 7.25
N PRO A 284 -0.74 13.04 7.11
CA PRO A 284 0.51 13.26 6.39
C PRO A 284 1.71 12.54 7.04
N GLY A 285 1.74 12.38 8.36
CA GLY A 285 2.79 11.63 9.07
C GLY A 285 2.77 10.13 8.80
N GLN A 286 1.68 9.58 8.23
CA GLN A 286 1.58 8.17 7.92
C GLN A 286 1.79 7.83 6.42
N TYR A 287 1.93 8.82 5.55
CA TYR A 287 2.20 8.62 4.13
C TYR A 287 3.70 8.43 3.85
N MET A 288 4.04 7.60 2.87
CA MET A 288 5.42 7.27 2.51
C MET A 288 6.06 8.35 1.63
N TRP A 289 6.55 9.44 2.23
CA TRP A 289 7.18 10.57 1.53
C TRP A 289 8.54 10.27 0.89
N GLY A 290 9.21 9.20 1.24
CA GLY A 290 10.55 8.86 0.74
C GLY A 290 10.59 8.40 -0.73
N HIS A 291 9.46 8.30 -1.42
CA HIS A 291 9.39 7.99 -2.85
C HIS A 291 9.54 9.26 -3.70
N ARG A 292 10.23 9.14 -4.87
CA ARG A 292 10.36 10.23 -5.83
C ARG A 292 9.08 10.35 -6.67
N ARG A 293 7.99 10.80 -6.04
CA ARG A 293 6.66 10.85 -6.63
C ARG A 293 6.58 11.76 -7.85
N TRP A 294 7.27 12.91 -7.80
CA TRP A 294 7.26 13.93 -8.83
C TRP A 294 8.54 13.92 -9.67
N LYS A 295 9.11 12.74 -9.89
CA LYS A 295 10.25 12.60 -10.81
C LYS A 295 9.81 12.97 -12.22
N GLU A 296 10.56 13.85 -12.87
CA GLU A 296 10.45 14.11 -14.29
C GLU A 296 10.85 12.86 -15.11
N ALA A 297 10.29 12.74 -16.30
CA ALA A 297 10.44 11.55 -17.15
C ALA A 297 11.88 11.35 -17.61
#